data_d9e0b924ce936b30cf44c6ab5911b12f
#
_entry.id   d9e0b924ce936b30cf44c6ab5911b12f
#
_cell.length_a   1.000
_cell.length_b   1.000
_cell.length_c   1.000
_cell.angle_alpha   90.00
_cell.angle_beta   90.00
_cell.angle_gamma   90.00
#
_symmetry.space_group_name_H-M   'P 1'
#
loop_
_entity.id
_entity.type
_entity.pdbx_description
1 polymer ?
#
loop_
_entity_poly.entity_id
_entity_poly.type
_entity_poly.pdbx_seq_one_letter_code
_entity_poly.pdbx_strand_id
1 'polypeptide(L)'
;MSSPQLLAVLERAQTLGHIGSGSIQDFVGHARAHISAARPALDTHWCDLGSGGGLPGLVVAVERPDVDLSLIDRSSSRTAFLGEAVTYLEVAPKVKVVNGDATELAHKNTFRGVFDGVFSRSFGPPAATAECAIAFLANDGQLIVSEPPNEDPRRWPMKELKSLGYADLEIVDGPPRFARLISAIQPDSEVPRSWKHITKRPLF
;
A
#
# COMPACT_ATOMS: atom_id res chain seq x y z
N MET A 1 -11.73 -19.10 -5.64
CA MET A 1 -11.45 -19.51 -4.22
C MET A 1 -9.99 -19.22 -3.95
N SER A 2 -9.62 -18.76 -2.76
CA SER A 2 -8.20 -18.51 -2.41
C SER A 2 -7.44 -19.84 -2.31
N SER A 3 -6.13 -19.83 -2.66
CA SER A 3 -5.33 -21.03 -2.53
C SER A 3 -5.20 -21.44 -1.05
N PRO A 4 -5.21 -22.73 -0.71
CA PRO A 4 -4.99 -23.17 0.66
C PRO A 4 -3.67 -22.67 1.24
N GLN A 5 -2.63 -22.56 0.41
CA GLN A 5 -1.32 -22.04 0.80
C GLN A 5 -1.40 -20.58 1.26
N LEU A 6 -2.12 -19.72 0.53
CA LEU A 6 -2.31 -18.32 0.91
C LEU A 6 -3.06 -18.20 2.25
N LEU A 7 -4.09 -18.99 2.45
CA LEU A 7 -4.83 -18.99 3.72
C LEU A 7 -3.93 -19.40 4.89
N ALA A 8 -3.15 -20.48 4.75
CA ALA A 8 -2.20 -20.93 5.77
C ALA A 8 -1.14 -19.87 6.11
N VAL A 9 -0.63 -19.15 5.10
CA VAL A 9 0.30 -18.02 5.33
C VAL A 9 -0.35 -16.90 6.13
N LEU A 10 -1.58 -16.52 5.80
CA LEU A 10 -2.30 -15.46 6.51
C LEU A 10 -2.69 -15.86 7.93
N GLU A 11 -3.07 -17.12 8.17
CA GLU A 11 -3.30 -17.68 9.51
C GLU A 11 -2.01 -17.62 10.35
N ARG A 12 -0.86 -17.96 9.76
CA ARG A 12 0.44 -17.82 10.42
C ARG A 12 0.76 -16.36 10.73
N ALA A 13 0.50 -15.43 9.81
CA ALA A 13 0.67 -13.99 10.04
C ALA A 13 -0.19 -13.51 11.22
N GLN A 14 -1.42 -14.01 11.33
CA GLN A 14 -2.31 -13.70 12.46
C GLN A 14 -1.79 -14.26 13.77
N THR A 15 -1.33 -15.50 13.80
CA THR A 15 -0.72 -16.13 14.97
C THR A 15 0.51 -15.37 15.47
N LEU A 16 1.31 -14.81 14.53
CA LEU A 16 2.48 -13.98 14.85
C LEU A 16 2.11 -12.52 15.24
N GLY A 17 0.84 -12.14 15.21
CA GLY A 17 0.38 -10.78 15.48
C GLY A 17 0.75 -9.77 14.40
N HIS A 18 1.06 -10.22 13.19
CA HIS A 18 1.38 -9.35 12.06
C HIS A 18 0.14 -8.80 11.36
N ILE A 19 -1.02 -9.46 11.53
CA ILE A 19 -2.34 -8.98 11.16
C ILE A 19 -3.29 -9.09 12.36
N GLY A 20 -4.34 -8.28 12.35
CA GLY A 20 -5.31 -8.23 13.45
C GLY A 20 -6.15 -9.52 13.58
N SER A 21 -6.88 -9.64 14.70
CA SER A 21 -7.87 -10.69 14.91
C SER A 21 -9.09 -10.45 14.02
N GLY A 22 -9.51 -11.44 13.26
CA GLY A 22 -10.64 -11.38 12.37
C GLY A 22 -10.68 -12.60 11.45
N SER A 23 -11.72 -12.70 10.62
CA SER A 23 -11.80 -13.76 9.62
C SER A 23 -10.75 -13.56 8.54
N ILE A 24 -9.95 -14.60 8.28
CA ILE A 24 -8.98 -14.57 7.16
C ILE A 24 -9.70 -14.38 5.83
N GLN A 25 -10.87 -14.94 5.66
CA GLN A 25 -11.69 -14.77 4.47
C GLN A 25 -12.11 -13.32 4.26
N ASP A 26 -12.47 -12.61 5.34
CA ASP A 26 -12.82 -11.19 5.26
C ASP A 26 -11.60 -10.34 4.89
N PHE A 27 -10.42 -10.67 5.42
CA PHE A 27 -9.17 -10.01 5.05
C PHE A 27 -8.81 -10.23 3.59
N VAL A 28 -9.00 -11.45 3.07
CA VAL A 28 -8.81 -11.76 1.66
C VAL A 28 -9.84 -11.04 0.79
N GLY A 29 -11.11 -11.02 1.21
CA GLY A 29 -12.18 -10.26 0.54
C GLY A 29 -11.83 -8.76 0.43
N HIS A 30 -11.34 -8.18 1.54
CA HIS A 30 -10.89 -6.79 1.57
C HIS A 30 -9.70 -6.54 0.63
N ALA A 31 -8.72 -7.46 0.59
CA ALA A 31 -7.57 -7.34 -0.30
C ALA A 31 -7.98 -7.45 -1.78
N ARG A 32 -8.94 -8.31 -2.13
CA ARG A 32 -9.53 -8.37 -3.48
C ARG A 32 -10.22 -7.07 -3.87
N ALA A 33 -10.90 -6.45 -2.91
CA ALA A 33 -11.53 -5.16 -3.14
C ALA A 33 -10.49 -4.06 -3.45
N HIS A 34 -9.26 -4.11 -2.88
CA HIS A 34 -8.15 -3.24 -3.31
C HIS A 34 -7.82 -3.44 -4.78
N ILE A 35 -7.72 -4.69 -5.25
CA ILE A 35 -7.46 -5.00 -6.67
C ILE A 35 -8.57 -4.43 -7.55
N SER A 36 -9.82 -4.59 -7.13
CA SER A 36 -10.98 -4.08 -7.87
C SER A 36 -11.04 -2.55 -7.92
N ALA A 37 -10.65 -1.88 -6.83
CA ALA A 37 -10.57 -0.42 -6.77
C ALA A 37 -9.42 0.14 -7.63
N ALA A 38 -8.27 -0.54 -7.59
CA ALA A 38 -7.06 -0.14 -8.29
C ALA A 38 -7.11 -0.42 -9.80
N ARG A 39 -7.65 -1.59 -10.19
CA ARG A 39 -7.61 -2.10 -11.56
C ARG A 39 -6.22 -2.01 -12.19
N PRO A 40 -5.18 -2.63 -11.58
CA PRO A 40 -3.82 -2.55 -12.11
C PRO A 40 -3.80 -3.01 -13.57
N ALA A 41 -3.11 -2.27 -14.44
CA ALA A 41 -2.88 -2.72 -15.81
C ALA A 41 -1.90 -3.92 -15.81
N LEU A 42 -1.81 -4.62 -16.94
CA LEU A 42 -0.85 -5.71 -17.11
C LEU A 42 0.58 -5.17 -17.05
N ASP A 43 1.48 -5.97 -16.52
CA ASP A 43 2.92 -5.70 -16.46
C ASP A 43 3.28 -4.34 -15.81
N THR A 44 2.49 -3.92 -14.81
CA THR A 44 2.74 -2.70 -14.02
C THR A 44 3.48 -3.00 -12.73
N HIS A 45 4.17 -1.99 -12.19
CA HIS A 45 4.94 -2.08 -10.96
C HIS A 45 4.23 -1.37 -9.80
N TRP A 46 3.86 -2.11 -8.78
CA TRP A 46 3.14 -1.62 -7.61
C TRP A 46 3.95 -1.80 -6.33
N CYS A 47 3.61 -1.03 -5.30
CA CYS A 47 4.09 -1.35 -3.96
C CYS A 47 2.93 -1.44 -2.95
N ASP A 48 3.13 -2.28 -1.95
CA ASP A 48 2.29 -2.35 -0.75
C ASP A 48 3.05 -1.64 0.38
N LEU A 49 2.57 -0.45 0.74
CA LEU A 49 3.25 0.45 1.67
C LEU A 49 2.83 0.17 3.11
N GLY A 50 3.75 -0.36 3.90
CA GLY A 50 3.48 -0.89 5.22
C GLY A 50 2.82 -2.26 5.16
N SER A 51 3.41 -3.19 4.40
CA SER A 51 2.84 -4.50 4.07
C SER A 51 2.45 -5.35 5.28
N GLY A 52 3.07 -5.12 6.45
CA GLY A 52 2.71 -5.82 7.69
C GLY A 52 2.79 -7.33 7.56
N GLY A 53 1.66 -7.99 7.77
CA GLY A 53 1.51 -9.44 7.58
C GLY A 53 1.12 -9.85 6.15
N GLY A 54 1.29 -8.95 5.15
CA GLY A 54 1.10 -9.25 3.74
C GLY A 54 -0.29 -8.91 3.18
N LEU A 55 -1.01 -7.97 3.81
CA LEU A 55 -2.34 -7.55 3.32
C LEU A 55 -2.35 -6.07 2.91
N PRO A 56 -2.67 -5.74 1.67
CA PRO A 56 -3.21 -6.63 0.62
C PRO A 56 -2.14 -7.37 -0.20
N GLY A 57 -0.85 -7.05 -0.06
CA GLY A 57 0.22 -7.41 -0.99
C GLY A 57 0.33 -8.89 -1.36
N LEU A 58 0.28 -9.84 -0.40
CA LEU A 58 0.36 -11.28 -0.72
C LEU A 58 -0.86 -11.79 -1.50
N VAL A 59 -2.04 -11.21 -1.26
CA VAL A 59 -3.25 -11.53 -2.04
C VAL A 59 -3.11 -11.02 -3.47
N VAL A 60 -2.61 -9.77 -3.63
CA VAL A 60 -2.30 -9.19 -4.95
C VAL A 60 -1.30 -10.07 -5.69
N ALA A 61 -0.20 -10.45 -5.05
CA ALA A 61 0.86 -11.27 -5.65
C ALA A 61 0.34 -12.61 -6.20
N VAL A 62 -0.57 -13.26 -5.46
CA VAL A 62 -1.14 -14.55 -5.87
C VAL A 62 -2.20 -14.40 -6.97
N GLU A 63 -3.03 -13.36 -6.90
CA GLU A 63 -4.17 -13.19 -7.81
C GLU A 63 -3.85 -12.36 -9.06
N ARG A 64 -2.73 -11.61 -9.04
CA ARG A 64 -2.23 -10.80 -10.14
C ARG A 64 -0.75 -11.10 -10.41
N PRO A 65 -0.43 -12.32 -10.88
CA PRO A 65 0.95 -12.71 -11.16
C PRO A 65 1.57 -11.95 -12.33
N ASP A 66 0.79 -11.15 -13.05
CA ASP A 66 1.22 -10.20 -14.07
C ASP A 66 1.79 -8.89 -13.49
N VAL A 67 1.54 -8.58 -12.21
CA VAL A 67 1.99 -7.35 -11.56
C VAL A 67 3.31 -7.58 -10.82
N ASP A 68 4.32 -6.73 -11.09
CA ASP A 68 5.52 -6.67 -10.26
C ASP A 68 5.21 -5.94 -8.96
N LEU A 69 5.54 -6.54 -7.82
CA LEU A 69 5.14 -6.01 -6.51
C LEU A 69 6.32 -5.83 -5.56
N SER A 70 6.38 -4.69 -4.90
CA SER A 70 7.31 -4.44 -3.80
C SER A 70 6.56 -4.40 -2.47
N LEU A 71 6.86 -5.32 -1.55
CA LEU A 71 6.31 -5.34 -0.19
C LEU A 71 7.25 -4.58 0.73
N ILE A 72 6.83 -3.41 1.21
CA ILE A 72 7.67 -2.50 2.00
C ILE A 72 7.18 -2.46 3.44
N ASP A 73 8.03 -2.79 4.40
CA ASP A 73 7.77 -2.60 5.82
C ASP A 73 9.06 -2.28 6.60
N ARG A 74 8.94 -1.44 7.62
CA ARG A 74 10.10 -1.06 8.45
C ARG A 74 10.50 -2.13 9.48
N SER A 75 9.60 -3.05 9.80
CA SER A 75 9.84 -4.11 10.77
C SER A 75 10.60 -5.27 10.15
N SER A 76 11.80 -5.54 10.65
CA SER A 76 12.63 -6.67 10.19
C SER A 76 11.96 -8.03 10.42
N SER A 77 11.18 -8.19 11.50
CA SER A 77 10.45 -9.44 11.76
C SER A 77 9.33 -9.67 10.73
N ARG A 78 8.62 -8.61 10.33
CA ARG A 78 7.58 -8.68 9.31
C ARG A 78 8.17 -8.94 7.93
N THR A 79 9.25 -8.26 7.57
CA THR A 79 9.90 -8.50 6.28
C THR A 79 10.56 -9.87 6.18
N ALA A 80 11.09 -10.41 7.27
CA ALA A 80 11.57 -11.79 7.31
C ALA A 80 10.42 -12.78 7.06
N PHE A 81 9.28 -12.60 7.75
CA PHE A 81 8.07 -13.38 7.50
C PHE A 81 7.58 -13.27 6.04
N LEU A 82 7.54 -12.05 5.49
CA LEU A 82 7.13 -11.82 4.10
C LEU A 82 8.07 -12.54 3.10
N GLY A 83 9.38 -12.55 3.35
CA GLY A 83 10.34 -13.28 2.53
C GLY A 83 10.09 -14.79 2.51
N GLU A 84 9.80 -15.39 3.68
CA GLU A 84 9.41 -16.80 3.78
C GLU A 84 8.07 -17.05 3.03
N ALA A 85 7.10 -16.15 3.21
CA ALA A 85 5.78 -16.25 2.58
C ALA A 85 5.86 -16.18 1.05
N VAL A 86 6.62 -15.24 0.50
CA VAL A 86 6.85 -15.07 -0.95
C VAL A 86 7.48 -16.32 -1.56
N THR A 87 8.46 -16.92 -0.85
CA THR A 87 9.08 -18.18 -1.28
C THR A 87 8.10 -19.34 -1.24
N TYR A 88 7.36 -19.49 -0.14
CA TYR A 88 6.37 -20.57 0.03
C TYR A 88 5.21 -20.52 -0.96
N LEU A 89 4.79 -19.30 -1.33
CA LEU A 89 3.73 -19.06 -2.31
C LEU A 89 4.23 -19.10 -3.77
N GLU A 90 5.53 -19.30 -3.99
CA GLU A 90 6.17 -19.36 -5.32
C GLU A 90 5.98 -18.08 -6.17
N VAL A 91 5.80 -16.92 -5.50
CA VAL A 91 5.62 -15.62 -6.18
C VAL A 91 6.91 -14.79 -6.25
N ALA A 92 8.04 -15.30 -5.76
CA ALA A 92 9.33 -14.62 -5.71
C ALA A 92 9.81 -13.98 -7.03
N PRO A 93 9.54 -14.53 -8.23
CA PRO A 93 9.96 -13.89 -9.47
C PRO A 93 9.37 -12.49 -9.71
N LYS A 94 8.19 -12.21 -9.14
CA LYS A 94 7.43 -10.96 -9.33
C LYS A 94 7.31 -10.12 -8.07
N VAL A 95 7.82 -10.60 -6.92
CA VAL A 95 7.64 -9.94 -5.62
C VAL A 95 8.98 -9.68 -4.94
N LYS A 96 9.25 -8.42 -4.62
CA LYS A 96 10.39 -8.00 -3.79
C LYS A 96 9.92 -7.65 -2.39
N VAL A 97 10.61 -8.14 -1.38
CA VAL A 97 10.42 -7.72 0.02
C VAL A 97 11.52 -6.72 0.40
N VAL A 98 11.11 -5.56 0.89
CA VAL A 98 12.01 -4.45 1.21
C VAL A 98 11.86 -4.07 2.68
N ASN A 99 12.94 -4.21 3.46
CA ASN A 99 13.00 -3.71 4.83
C ASN A 99 13.51 -2.27 4.84
N GLY A 100 12.72 -1.35 5.35
CA GLY A 100 13.12 0.04 5.50
C GLY A 100 11.98 0.98 5.85
N ASP A 101 12.35 2.15 6.35
CA ASP A 101 11.39 3.23 6.59
C ASP A 101 10.95 3.86 5.27
N ALA A 102 9.64 3.99 5.08
CA ALA A 102 9.07 4.55 3.85
C ALA A 102 9.56 5.98 3.57
N THR A 103 9.72 6.80 4.60
CA THR A 103 10.20 8.18 4.43
C THR A 103 11.65 8.26 3.99
N GLU A 104 12.47 7.26 4.31
CA GLU A 104 13.87 7.18 3.86
C GLU A 104 13.99 6.53 2.48
N LEU A 105 13.21 5.48 2.23
CA LEU A 105 13.21 4.79 0.94
C LEU A 105 12.73 5.69 -0.19
N ALA A 106 11.73 6.53 0.07
CA ALA A 106 11.16 7.47 -0.89
C ALA A 106 12.15 8.51 -1.47
N HIS A 107 13.30 8.72 -0.79
CA HIS A 107 14.37 9.59 -1.29
C HIS A 107 15.41 8.84 -2.15
N LYS A 108 15.30 7.52 -2.27
CA LYS A 108 16.22 6.72 -3.10
C LYS A 108 15.68 6.60 -4.53
N ASN A 109 16.51 6.87 -5.53
CA ASN A 109 16.12 6.80 -6.94
C ASN A 109 15.52 5.46 -7.36
N THR A 110 15.84 4.37 -6.64
CA THR A 110 15.27 3.03 -6.88
C THR A 110 13.82 2.88 -6.45
N PHE A 111 13.28 3.84 -5.70
CA PHE A 111 11.90 3.82 -5.20
C PHE A 111 11.11 5.08 -5.57
N ARG A 112 11.81 6.20 -5.76
CA ARG A 112 11.17 7.48 -6.04
C ARG A 112 10.63 7.53 -7.45
N GLY A 113 9.33 7.76 -7.61
CA GLY A 113 8.69 7.99 -8.90
C GLY A 113 8.65 6.77 -9.82
N VAL A 114 8.74 5.55 -9.28
CA VAL A 114 8.89 4.33 -10.12
C VAL A 114 7.68 3.41 -10.10
N PHE A 115 6.69 3.67 -9.24
CA PHE A 115 5.54 2.79 -9.09
C PHE A 115 4.31 3.33 -9.83
N ASP A 116 3.68 2.48 -10.62
CA ASP A 116 2.39 2.76 -11.27
C ASP A 116 1.25 2.82 -10.25
N GLY A 117 1.46 2.19 -9.08
CA GLY A 117 0.51 2.28 -7.99
C GLY A 117 1.06 1.89 -6.62
N VAL A 118 0.38 2.38 -5.61
CA VAL A 118 0.65 2.13 -4.20
C VAL A 118 -0.63 1.63 -3.54
N PHE A 119 -0.57 0.46 -2.92
CA PHE A 119 -1.58 0.01 -1.97
C PHE A 119 -1.21 0.46 -0.57
N SER A 120 -2.20 0.85 0.22
CA SER A 120 -2.01 1.18 1.61
C SER A 120 -3.20 0.74 2.46
N ARG A 121 -2.90 -0.04 3.49
CA ARG A 121 -3.88 -0.48 4.48
C ARG A 121 -3.30 -0.32 5.89
N SER A 122 -3.90 0.53 6.70
CA SER A 122 -3.47 0.76 8.09
C SER A 122 -2.02 1.25 8.23
N PHE A 123 -1.47 1.92 7.23
CA PHE A 123 -0.12 2.48 7.26
C PHE A 123 -0.02 3.68 8.21
N GLY A 124 -0.94 4.61 8.10
CA GLY A 124 -0.96 5.83 8.90
C GLY A 124 -2.20 6.68 8.69
N PRO A 125 -2.27 7.87 9.32
CA PRO A 125 -3.31 8.87 9.02
C PRO A 125 -3.28 9.29 7.55
N PRO A 126 -4.41 9.78 6.98
CA PRO A 126 -4.51 10.18 5.57
C PRO A 126 -3.38 11.09 5.09
N ALA A 127 -3.10 12.18 5.82
CA ALA A 127 -2.02 13.12 5.47
C ALA A 127 -0.65 12.45 5.39
N ALA A 128 -0.33 11.58 6.36
CA ALA A 128 0.95 10.87 6.38
C ALA A 128 1.04 9.85 5.25
N THR A 129 -0.05 9.14 4.98
CA THR A 129 -0.13 8.16 3.89
C THR A 129 0.04 8.85 2.54
N ALA A 130 -0.68 9.96 2.30
CA ALA A 130 -0.57 10.73 1.06
C ALA A 130 0.84 11.29 0.85
N GLU A 131 1.43 11.90 1.88
CA GLU A 131 2.77 12.50 1.79
C GLU A 131 3.86 11.45 1.52
N CYS A 132 3.77 10.27 2.16
CA CYS A 132 4.73 9.19 1.87
C CYS A 132 4.51 8.60 0.48
N ALA A 133 3.28 8.29 0.12
CA ALA A 133 2.98 7.54 -1.10
C ALA A 133 3.27 8.32 -2.39
N ILE A 134 3.04 9.65 -2.40
CA ILE A 134 3.25 10.46 -3.61
C ILE A 134 4.68 10.38 -4.14
N ALA A 135 5.66 10.27 -3.26
CA ALA A 135 7.06 10.18 -3.67
C ALA A 135 7.43 8.84 -4.32
N PHE A 136 6.67 7.78 -4.07
CA PHE A 136 6.84 6.49 -4.74
C PHE A 136 6.19 6.44 -6.12
N LEU A 137 5.11 7.21 -6.34
CA LEU A 137 4.31 7.15 -7.54
C LEU A 137 5.01 7.75 -8.76
N ALA A 138 4.93 7.07 -9.88
CA ALA A 138 5.19 7.65 -11.18
C ALA A 138 4.10 8.69 -11.52
N ASN A 139 4.32 9.50 -12.57
CA ASN A 139 3.26 10.36 -13.07
C ASN A 139 2.06 9.50 -13.53
N ASP A 140 0.85 9.97 -13.26
CA ASP A 140 -0.40 9.25 -13.48
C ASP A 140 -0.56 7.97 -12.65
N GLY A 141 0.38 7.70 -11.75
CA GLY A 141 0.30 6.60 -10.80
C GLY A 141 -0.82 6.81 -9.78
N GLN A 142 -1.27 5.73 -9.15
CA GLN A 142 -2.42 5.79 -8.25
C GLN A 142 -2.12 5.26 -6.85
N LEU A 143 -2.62 5.97 -5.83
CA LEU A 143 -2.63 5.52 -4.45
C LEU A 143 -4.02 4.99 -4.09
N ILE A 144 -4.09 3.77 -3.57
CA ILE A 144 -5.33 3.15 -3.09
C ILE A 144 -5.23 2.95 -1.58
N VAL A 145 -6.08 3.65 -0.83
CA VAL A 145 -6.10 3.59 0.64
C VAL A 145 -7.42 3.03 1.14
N SER A 146 -7.35 2.07 2.05
CA SER A 146 -8.56 1.60 2.76
C SER A 146 -9.14 2.72 3.62
N GLU A 147 -10.44 2.94 3.49
CA GLU A 147 -11.19 3.93 4.24
C GLU A 147 -12.10 3.28 5.28
N PRO A 148 -12.38 3.97 6.41
CA PRO A 148 -13.40 3.54 7.33
C PRO A 148 -14.79 3.61 6.67
N PRO A 149 -15.78 2.86 7.20
CA PRO A 149 -17.12 2.81 6.59
C PRO A 149 -17.87 4.15 6.65
N ASN A 150 -17.50 5.03 7.58
CA ASN A 150 -18.16 6.32 7.76
C ASN A 150 -17.52 7.40 6.89
N GLU A 151 -18.34 8.19 6.21
CA GLU A 151 -17.88 9.34 5.45
C GLU A 151 -17.39 10.47 6.35
N ASP A 152 -16.18 10.97 6.05
CA ASP A 152 -15.73 12.28 6.51
C ASP A 152 -15.02 12.97 5.34
N PRO A 153 -15.66 13.93 4.67
CA PRO A 153 -15.10 14.61 3.51
C PRO A 153 -13.83 15.41 3.83
N ARG A 154 -13.56 15.68 5.12
CA ARG A 154 -12.36 16.41 5.55
C ARG A 154 -11.11 15.54 5.55
N ARG A 155 -11.25 14.21 5.43
CA ARG A 155 -10.10 13.27 5.47
C ARG A 155 -9.12 13.46 4.32
N TRP A 156 -9.61 13.92 3.16
CA TRP A 156 -8.84 14.05 1.92
C TRP A 156 -9.05 15.41 1.26
N PRO A 157 -8.56 16.52 1.86
CA PRO A 157 -8.80 17.87 1.34
C PRO A 157 -8.00 18.09 0.05
N MET A 158 -8.72 18.32 -1.06
CA MET A 158 -8.11 18.43 -2.40
C MET A 158 -7.09 19.56 -2.55
N LYS A 159 -7.23 20.66 -1.79
CA LYS A 159 -6.28 21.77 -1.83
C LYS A 159 -4.88 21.31 -1.40
N GLU A 160 -4.80 20.61 -0.28
CA GLU A 160 -3.56 20.11 0.30
C GLU A 160 -3.01 18.94 -0.52
N LEU A 161 -3.88 18.07 -1.05
CA LEU A 161 -3.48 16.98 -1.96
C LEU A 161 -2.87 17.52 -3.25
N LYS A 162 -3.43 18.57 -3.84
CA LYS A 162 -2.86 19.23 -5.02
C LYS A 162 -1.49 19.85 -4.71
N SER A 163 -1.28 20.40 -3.52
CA SER A 163 0.04 20.91 -3.13
C SER A 163 1.11 19.82 -2.97
N LEU A 164 0.69 18.56 -2.73
CA LEU A 164 1.57 17.41 -2.73
C LEU A 164 1.88 16.86 -4.13
N GLY A 165 1.07 17.19 -5.14
CA GLY A 165 1.23 16.69 -6.51
C GLY A 165 0.15 15.73 -6.98
N TYR A 166 -0.94 15.54 -6.23
CA TYR A 166 -2.10 14.76 -6.68
C TYR A 166 -3.00 15.61 -7.59
N ALA A 167 -3.48 15.02 -8.69
CA ALA A 167 -4.42 15.66 -9.61
C ALA A 167 -5.87 15.48 -9.18
N ASP A 168 -6.21 14.28 -8.73
CA ASP A 168 -7.59 13.84 -8.55
C ASP A 168 -7.75 12.92 -7.34
N LEU A 169 -8.98 12.84 -6.85
CA LEU A 169 -9.44 11.98 -5.77
C LEU A 169 -10.81 11.41 -6.10
N GLU A 170 -10.91 10.10 -6.07
CA GLU A 170 -12.18 9.37 -6.15
C GLU A 170 -12.39 8.60 -4.84
N ILE A 171 -13.59 8.68 -4.27
CA ILE A 171 -14.00 7.76 -3.21
C ILE A 171 -14.74 6.61 -3.87
N VAL A 172 -14.13 5.43 -3.82
CA VAL A 172 -14.73 4.20 -4.30
C VAL A 172 -15.63 3.66 -3.18
N ASP A 173 -16.92 3.82 -3.35
CA ASP A 173 -17.93 3.40 -2.38
C ASP A 173 -18.11 1.88 -2.32
N GLY A 174 -18.52 1.41 -1.16
CA GLY A 174 -18.85 0.01 -0.88
C GLY A 174 -18.38 -0.40 0.52
N PRO A 175 -18.74 -1.58 1.02
CA PRO A 175 -17.98 -2.29 2.02
C PRO A 175 -17.00 -3.28 1.32
N PRO A 176 -15.67 -3.04 1.35
CA PRO A 176 -14.96 -1.90 1.93
C PRO A 176 -14.90 -0.67 1.01
N ARG A 177 -14.69 0.52 1.60
CA ARG A 177 -14.45 1.79 0.91
C ARG A 177 -12.97 2.06 0.69
N PHE A 178 -12.66 2.83 -0.36
CA PHE A 178 -11.30 3.26 -0.65
C PHE A 178 -11.24 4.72 -1.08
N ALA A 179 -10.16 5.40 -0.72
CA ALA A 179 -9.73 6.62 -1.39
C ALA A 179 -8.74 6.22 -2.49
N ARG A 180 -9.03 6.63 -3.73
CA ARG A 180 -8.17 6.49 -4.89
C ARG A 180 -7.68 7.88 -5.30
N LEU A 181 -6.39 8.11 -5.19
CA LEU A 181 -5.75 9.36 -5.56
C LEU A 181 -4.86 9.14 -6.78
N ILE A 182 -4.88 10.08 -7.71
CA ILE A 182 -4.06 10.05 -8.92
C ILE A 182 -2.94 11.09 -8.81
N SER A 183 -1.69 10.68 -9.01
CA SER A 183 -0.56 11.60 -9.07
C SER A 183 -0.57 12.37 -10.38
N ALA A 184 -0.14 13.64 -10.37
CA ALA A 184 0.05 14.45 -11.56
C ALA A 184 1.54 14.71 -11.84
N ILE A 185 2.28 15.02 -10.78
CA ILE A 185 3.68 15.40 -10.88
C ILE A 185 4.46 14.81 -9.70
N GLN A 186 5.74 14.61 -9.90
CA GLN A 186 6.62 14.30 -8.79
C GLN A 186 6.64 15.44 -7.78
N PRO A 187 6.55 15.14 -6.48
CA PRO A 187 6.64 16.15 -5.44
C PRO A 187 8.05 16.72 -5.34
N ASP A 188 8.19 17.83 -4.64
CA ASP A 188 9.49 18.41 -4.26
C ASP A 188 10.40 17.34 -3.64
N SER A 189 11.70 17.47 -3.85
CA SER A 189 12.74 16.56 -3.32
C SER A 189 12.72 16.40 -1.80
N GLU A 190 12.20 17.39 -1.07
CA GLU A 190 12.00 17.37 0.38
C GLU A 190 10.83 16.46 0.85
N VAL A 191 9.97 16.05 -0.07
CA VAL A 191 8.81 15.18 0.20
C VAL A 191 9.20 13.71 -0.03
N PRO A 192 8.86 12.81 0.90
CA PRO A 192 8.21 13.05 2.18
C PRO A 192 9.15 13.59 3.23
N ARG A 193 8.62 14.38 4.14
CA ARG A 193 9.33 14.76 5.36
C ARG A 193 9.58 13.53 6.24
N SER A 194 10.49 13.63 7.22
CA SER A 194 10.69 12.52 8.18
C SER A 194 9.39 12.15 8.90
N TRP A 195 9.19 10.87 9.21
CA TRP A 195 7.97 10.37 9.91
C TRP A 195 7.63 11.18 11.17
N LYS A 196 8.65 11.54 11.96
CA LYS A 196 8.49 12.38 13.15
C LYS A 196 7.91 13.76 12.82
N HIS A 197 8.30 14.36 11.69
CA HIS A 197 7.77 15.65 11.24
C HIS A 197 6.34 15.53 10.77
N ILE A 198 6.06 14.54 9.92
CA ILE A 198 4.72 14.29 9.38
C ILE A 198 3.70 14.09 10.52
N THR A 199 4.03 13.26 11.50
CA THR A 199 3.11 12.94 12.60
C THR A 199 2.91 14.08 13.59
N LYS A 200 3.93 14.95 13.78
CA LYS A 200 3.80 16.13 14.66
C LYS A 200 3.13 17.31 14.01
N ARG A 201 3.25 17.46 12.69
CA ARG A 201 2.71 18.57 11.89
C ARG A 201 2.18 18.00 10.58
N PRO A 202 1.05 17.28 10.62
CA PRO A 202 0.43 16.77 9.41
C PRO A 202 0.03 17.96 8.51
N LEU A 203 -0.11 17.70 7.22
CA LEU A 203 -0.51 18.72 6.25
C LEU A 203 -2.01 19.02 6.33
N PHE A 204 -2.80 18.08 6.79
CA PHE A 204 -4.24 18.19 7.04
C PHE A 204 -4.71 17.19 8.09
#